data_d60d3ac8f1cdb479d51345558ed632c6
#
_entry.id   d60d3ac8f1cdb479d51345558ed632c6
#
_cell.length_a   1.000
_cell.length_b   1.000
_cell.length_c   1.000
_cell.angle_alpha   90.00
_cell.angle_beta   90.00
_cell.angle_gamma   90.00
#
_symmetry.space_group_name_H-M   'P 1'
#
loop_
_entity.id
_entity.type
_entity.pdbx_description
1 polymer ?
#
loop_
_entity_poly.entity_id
_entity_poly.type
_entity_poly.pdbx_seq_one_letter_code
_entity_poly.pdbx_strand_id
1 'polypeptide(L)'
;MAKKYRKLVRDRIPAIIEAGGKACVWEILPQEEYLRALDTKLEEELAEYQESKSIEELADLLEVIRAVAAARGCSWEQLEQIRQEKRDARGGFEKKILLLEVEE
;
A
#
# COMPACT_ATOMS: atom_id res chain seq x y z
N MET A 1 -26.03 -3.30 16.88
CA MET A 1 -24.88 -2.49 17.37
C MET A 1 -23.92 -2.18 16.24
N ALA A 2 -23.35 -0.98 16.27
CA ALA A 2 -22.35 -0.57 15.28
C ALA A 2 -20.97 -1.06 15.71
N LYS A 3 -20.20 -1.59 14.75
CA LYS A 3 -18.81 -1.93 14.98
C LYS A 3 -17.96 -0.71 14.65
N LYS A 4 -17.03 -0.40 15.52
CA LYS A 4 -16.15 0.78 15.36
C LYS A 4 -14.85 0.41 14.64
N TYR A 5 -14.43 1.28 13.73
CA TYR A 5 -13.18 1.17 13.00
C TYR A 5 -12.45 2.50 13.02
N ARG A 6 -11.14 2.44 12.86
CA ARG A 6 -10.32 3.60 12.51
C ARG A 6 -9.32 3.13 11.45
N LYS A 7 -9.85 2.83 10.27
CA LYS A 7 -9.06 2.27 9.17
C LYS A 7 -9.22 3.13 7.93
N LEU A 8 -8.14 3.40 7.28
CA LEU A 8 -8.16 3.98 5.94
C LEU A 8 -8.69 2.92 5.00
N VAL A 9 -9.66 3.28 4.16
CA VAL A 9 -10.28 2.36 3.19
C VAL A 9 -10.22 2.96 1.80
N ARG A 10 -10.39 2.12 0.78
CA ARG A 10 -10.46 2.59 -0.61
C ARG A 10 -11.70 3.49 -0.78
N ASP A 11 -11.60 4.43 -1.71
CA ASP A 11 -12.57 5.51 -1.90
C ASP A 11 -14.03 5.06 -2.05
N ARG A 12 -14.26 3.92 -2.67
CA ARG A 12 -15.63 3.43 -2.94
C ARG A 12 -16.20 2.54 -1.84
N ILE A 13 -15.43 2.24 -0.83
CA ILE A 13 -15.90 1.33 0.23
C ILE A 13 -17.16 1.83 0.94
N PRO A 14 -17.27 3.12 1.34
CA PRO A 14 -18.50 3.60 1.95
C PRO A 14 -19.74 3.39 1.06
N ALA A 15 -19.60 3.70 -0.23
CA ALA A 15 -20.72 3.50 -1.18
C ALA A 15 -21.08 2.02 -1.33
N ILE A 16 -20.10 1.13 -1.34
CA ILE A 16 -20.32 -0.31 -1.43
C ILE A 16 -21.07 -0.82 -0.18
N ILE A 17 -20.68 -0.36 1.01
CA ILE A 17 -21.33 -0.72 2.26
C ILE A 17 -22.78 -0.26 2.24
N GLU A 18 -23.04 0.97 1.82
CA GLU A 18 -24.38 1.54 1.75
C GLU A 18 -25.25 0.85 0.71
N ALA A 19 -24.69 0.50 -0.43
CA ALA A 19 -25.38 -0.27 -1.46
C ALA A 19 -25.79 -1.66 -0.95
N GLY A 20 -25.06 -2.21 0.02
CA GLY A 20 -25.38 -3.47 0.68
C GLY A 20 -26.45 -3.34 1.79
N GLY A 21 -27.01 -2.15 1.98
CA GLY A 21 -28.09 -1.91 2.94
C GLY A 21 -27.62 -1.53 4.35
N LYS A 22 -26.34 -1.26 4.55
CA LYS A 22 -25.80 -0.86 5.85
C LYS A 22 -25.41 0.61 5.85
N ALA A 23 -25.67 1.29 6.97
CA ALA A 23 -25.18 2.64 7.17
C ALA A 23 -23.73 2.60 7.63
N CYS A 24 -22.94 3.59 7.22
CA CYS A 24 -21.57 3.74 7.73
C CYS A 24 -21.27 5.21 7.99
N VAL A 25 -20.35 5.45 8.91
CA VAL A 25 -19.88 6.79 9.25
C VAL A 25 -18.41 6.87 8.84
N TRP A 26 -18.03 7.92 8.12
CA TRP A 26 -16.69 8.14 7.64
C TRP A 26 -16.34 9.63 7.62
N GLU A 27 -15.06 9.91 7.51
CA GLU A 27 -14.59 11.29 7.40
C GLU A 27 -13.40 11.34 6.45
N ILE A 28 -13.09 12.55 5.97
CA ILE A 28 -11.91 12.78 5.13
C ILE A 28 -10.81 13.34 6.04
N LEU A 29 -9.67 12.69 6.06
CA LEU A 29 -8.55 13.07 6.94
C LEU A 29 -7.80 14.29 6.40
N PRO A 30 -7.32 15.17 7.31
CA PRO A 30 -6.34 16.18 6.93
C PRO A 30 -5.06 15.54 6.42
N GLN A 31 -4.28 16.25 5.63
CA GLN A 31 -3.10 15.71 4.95
C GLN A 31 -2.11 15.01 5.88
N GLU A 32 -1.76 15.60 7.02
CA GLU A 32 -0.84 15.00 7.98
C GLU A 32 -1.32 13.67 8.53
N GLU A 33 -2.59 13.61 8.89
CA GLU A 33 -3.19 12.38 9.39
C GLU A 33 -3.33 11.33 8.30
N TYR A 34 -3.60 11.77 7.07
CA TYR A 34 -3.67 10.89 5.92
C TYR A 34 -2.32 10.21 5.66
N LEU A 35 -1.22 10.96 5.71
CA LEU A 35 0.12 10.39 5.54
C LEU A 35 0.41 9.31 6.58
N ARG A 36 0.07 9.56 7.84
CA ARG A 36 0.25 8.57 8.91
C ARG A 36 -0.64 7.35 8.71
N ALA A 37 -1.88 7.58 8.30
CA ALA A 37 -2.83 6.50 8.04
C ALA A 37 -2.37 5.62 6.87
N LEU A 38 -1.78 6.22 5.84
CA LEU A 38 -1.21 5.47 4.72
C LEU A 38 -0.04 4.59 5.16
N ASP A 39 0.85 5.11 6.01
CA ASP A 39 1.97 4.33 6.52
C ASP A 39 1.47 3.14 7.35
N THR A 40 0.45 3.35 8.17
CA THR A 40 -0.19 2.28 8.93
C THR A 40 -0.84 1.25 7.98
N LYS A 41 -1.50 1.74 6.95
CA LYS A 41 -2.14 0.87 5.95
C LYS A 41 -1.13 0.02 5.21
N LEU A 42 0.04 0.59 4.91
CA LEU A 42 1.14 -0.12 4.27
C LEU A 42 1.58 -1.31 5.12
N GLU A 43 1.73 -1.11 6.42
CA GLU A 43 2.08 -2.19 7.37
C GLU A 43 0.99 -3.26 7.43
N GLU A 44 -0.30 -2.87 7.44
CA GLU A 44 -1.43 -3.80 7.45
C GLU A 44 -1.42 -4.70 6.22
N GLU A 45 -1.29 -4.12 5.03
CA GLU A 45 -1.31 -4.88 3.78
C GLU A 45 -0.10 -5.79 3.66
N LEU A 46 1.07 -5.34 4.13
CA LEU A 46 2.26 -6.19 4.17
C LEU A 46 2.03 -7.40 5.08
N ALA A 47 1.47 -7.20 6.27
CA ALA A 47 1.17 -8.27 7.21
C ALA A 47 0.17 -9.27 6.61
N GLU A 48 -0.85 -8.78 5.94
CA GLU A 48 -1.85 -9.63 5.28
C GLU A 48 -1.23 -10.50 4.18
N TYR A 49 -0.32 -9.90 3.38
CA TYR A 49 0.41 -10.69 2.39
C TYR A 49 1.28 -11.75 3.06
N GLN A 50 2.01 -11.39 4.10
CA GLN A 50 2.90 -12.33 4.79
C GLN A 50 2.13 -13.50 5.39
N GLU A 51 0.90 -13.30 5.78
CA GLU A 51 0.04 -14.36 6.30
C GLU A 51 -0.54 -15.24 5.20
N SER A 52 -1.14 -14.64 4.16
CA SER A 52 -1.86 -15.36 3.12
C SER A 52 -1.00 -15.82 1.94
N LYS A 53 0.06 -15.07 1.62
CA LYS A 53 0.92 -15.24 0.45
C LYS A 53 0.14 -15.16 -0.88
N SER A 54 -1.03 -14.50 -0.88
CA SER A 54 -1.88 -14.41 -2.06
C SER A 54 -1.50 -13.23 -2.96
N ILE A 55 -1.78 -13.38 -4.24
CA ILE A 55 -1.51 -12.34 -5.24
C ILE A 55 -2.41 -11.14 -5.01
N GLU A 56 -3.67 -11.35 -4.58
CA GLU A 56 -4.59 -10.26 -4.28
C GLU A 56 -4.03 -9.32 -3.21
N GLU A 57 -3.37 -9.88 -2.19
CA GLU A 57 -2.75 -9.07 -1.14
C GLU A 57 -1.58 -8.25 -1.67
N LEU A 58 -0.84 -8.77 -2.67
CA LEU A 58 0.20 -7.97 -3.33
C LEU A 58 -0.41 -6.82 -4.11
N ALA A 59 -1.56 -7.03 -4.76
CA ALA A 59 -2.28 -5.97 -5.47
C ALA A 59 -2.74 -4.89 -4.50
N ASP A 60 -3.25 -5.28 -3.33
CA ASP A 60 -3.65 -4.34 -2.29
C ASP A 60 -2.46 -3.54 -1.76
N LEU A 61 -1.34 -4.23 -1.51
CA LEU A 61 -0.10 -3.58 -1.07
C LEU A 61 0.38 -2.57 -2.12
N LEU A 62 0.35 -2.95 -3.40
CA LEU A 62 0.76 -2.09 -4.51
C LEU A 62 -0.10 -0.84 -4.59
N GLU A 63 -1.42 -0.95 -4.38
CA GLU A 63 -2.32 0.20 -4.38
C GLU A 63 -1.96 1.19 -3.26
N VAL A 64 -1.62 0.69 -2.07
CA VAL A 64 -1.19 1.54 -0.96
C VAL A 64 0.15 2.20 -1.28
N ILE A 65 1.09 1.47 -1.87
CA ILE A 65 2.39 2.03 -2.31
C ILE A 65 2.16 3.19 -3.27
N ARG A 66 1.25 3.01 -4.23
CA ARG A 66 0.89 4.05 -5.18
C ARG A 66 0.33 5.30 -4.48
N ALA A 67 -0.56 5.10 -3.52
CA ALA A 67 -1.15 6.20 -2.74
C ALA A 67 -0.10 6.93 -1.90
N VAL A 68 0.83 6.19 -1.28
CA VAL A 68 1.94 6.77 -0.51
C VAL A 68 2.81 7.65 -1.41
N ALA A 69 3.18 7.15 -2.57
CA ALA A 69 4.01 7.91 -3.53
C ALA A 69 3.32 9.21 -3.93
N ALA A 70 2.03 9.13 -4.31
CA ALA A 70 1.24 10.31 -4.71
C ALA A 70 1.15 11.33 -3.57
N ALA A 71 0.89 10.87 -2.35
CA ALA A 71 0.79 11.75 -1.17
C ALA A 71 2.11 12.44 -0.85
N ARG A 72 3.24 11.86 -1.26
CA ARG A 72 4.58 12.44 -1.07
C ARG A 72 5.07 13.18 -2.31
N GLY A 73 4.20 13.46 -3.27
CA GLY A 73 4.51 14.26 -4.45
C GLY A 73 5.17 13.50 -5.60
N CYS A 74 5.04 12.18 -5.62
CA CYS A 74 5.61 11.33 -6.68
C CYS A 74 4.48 10.64 -7.44
N SER A 75 4.40 10.86 -8.76
CA SER A 75 3.39 10.19 -9.57
C SER A 75 3.73 8.71 -9.74
N TRP A 76 2.73 7.92 -10.16
CA TRP A 76 2.94 6.51 -10.47
C TRP A 76 4.03 6.33 -11.54
N GLU A 77 4.00 7.16 -12.58
CA GLU A 77 4.96 7.11 -13.67
C GLU A 77 6.38 7.41 -13.19
N GLN A 78 6.53 8.40 -12.29
CA GLN A 78 7.82 8.74 -11.69
C GLN A 78 8.36 7.60 -10.81
N LEU A 79 7.49 7.01 -10.00
CA LEU A 79 7.85 5.88 -9.15
C LEU A 79 8.30 4.68 -10.01
N GLU A 80 7.56 4.40 -11.07
CA GLU A 80 7.84 3.31 -11.99
C GLU A 80 9.18 3.53 -12.71
N GLN A 81 9.47 4.77 -13.09
CA GLN A 81 10.73 5.13 -13.72
C GLN A 81 11.91 4.88 -12.77
N ILE A 82 11.79 5.30 -11.52
CA ILE A 82 12.83 5.06 -10.51
C ILE A 82 13.05 3.56 -10.31
N ARG A 83 11.96 2.80 -10.22
CA ARG A 83 12.03 1.34 -10.08
C ARG A 83 12.77 0.72 -11.26
N GLN A 84 12.44 1.13 -12.48
CA GLN A 84 13.05 0.61 -13.70
C GLN A 84 14.54 0.96 -13.78
N GLU A 85 14.90 2.19 -13.42
CA GLU A 85 16.30 2.63 -13.40
C GLU A 85 17.13 1.80 -12.42
N LYS A 86 16.59 1.52 -11.25
CA LYS A 86 17.27 0.67 -10.26
C LYS A 86 17.41 -0.77 -10.78
N ARG A 87 16.38 -1.27 -11.46
CA ARG A 87 16.42 -2.61 -12.07
C ARG A 87 17.50 -2.66 -13.16
N ASP A 88 17.59 -1.64 -13.99
CA ASP A 88 18.61 -1.57 -15.07
C ASP A 88 20.01 -1.54 -14.49
N ALA A 89 20.23 -0.81 -13.40
CA ALA A 89 21.54 -0.66 -12.78
C ALA A 89 21.95 -1.85 -11.90
N ARG A 90 20.99 -2.46 -11.19
CA ARG A 90 21.27 -3.46 -10.15
C ARG A 90 20.66 -4.83 -10.42
N GLY A 91 19.77 -4.93 -11.39
CA GLY A 91 19.01 -6.14 -11.68
C GLY A 91 17.78 -6.30 -10.81
N GLY A 92 17.01 -7.33 -11.08
CA GLY A 92 15.90 -7.74 -10.23
C GLY A 92 16.38 -8.80 -9.24
N PHE A 93 15.50 -9.70 -8.85
CA PHE A 93 15.80 -10.73 -7.84
C PHE A 93 15.76 -12.15 -8.42
N GLU A 94 15.64 -12.28 -9.73
CA GLU A 94 15.42 -13.57 -10.40
C GLU A 94 16.60 -14.54 -10.25
N LYS A 95 17.80 -14.02 -10.02
CA LYS A 95 19.00 -14.87 -9.83
C LYS A 95 19.09 -15.48 -8.43
N LYS A 96 18.23 -15.07 -7.51
CA LYS A 96 18.13 -15.66 -6.15
C LYS A 96 19.41 -15.53 -5.34
N ILE A 97 20.12 -14.40 -5.50
CA ILE A 97 21.43 -14.18 -4.85
C ILE A 97 21.25 -13.79 -3.40
N LEU A 98 21.87 -14.56 -2.51
CA LEU A 98 21.96 -14.23 -1.09
C LEU A 98 23.40 -13.79 -0.82
N LEU A 99 23.59 -12.50 -0.47
CA LEU A 99 24.91 -11.97 -0.15
C LEU A 99 25.31 -12.42 1.25
N LEU A 100 26.44 -13.05 1.40
CA LEU A 100 26.91 -13.60 2.68
C LEU A 100 28.06 -12.79 3.28
N GLU A 101 28.93 -12.23 2.46
CA GLU A 101 30.13 -11.56 2.93
C GLU A 101 30.61 -10.52 1.92
N VAL A 102 31.23 -9.47 2.41
CA VAL A 102 31.89 -8.46 1.57
C VAL A 102 33.22 -8.14 2.22
N GLU A 103 34.30 -8.06 1.46
CA GLU A 103 35.61 -7.59 1.95
C GLU A 103 35.52 -6.13 2.38
N GLU A 104 36.17 -5.78 3.45
CA GLU A 104 36.25 -4.41 3.96
C GLU A 104 37.44 -3.65 3.40
#